data_50caa6792eb70adec5d40ddd597acc59
#
_entry.id   50caa6792eb70adec5d40ddd597acc59
#
_cell.length_a   1.000
_cell.length_b   1.000
_cell.length_c   1.000
_cell.angle_alpha   90.00
_cell.angle_beta   90.00
_cell.angle_gamma   90.00
#
_symmetry.space_group_name_H-M   'P 1'
#
loop_
_entity.id
_entity.type
_entity.pdbx_description
1 polymer ?
#
loop_
_entity_poly.entity_id
_entity_poly.type
_entity_poly.pdbx_seq_one_letter_code
_entity_poly.pdbx_strand_id
1 'polypeptide(L)'
;CSVRRQRQMCIRDRLCVDSFKNAKQRALFKNIAYVGALSPLLEIEYEVLETIISEQFVKKPTLIEPNIKALNIGRDYVLKNLPYPLGITVKREDKLKNKILVSGNDACGLGAVYGGATFCSWYPITPSTSVAEGFEKYAAKYRIDPQTGKNNYISVQAEDELAAVGMAIGANWNGARGFTATSGPGTVSYTHLTL
;
A
#
# COMPACT_ATOMS: atom_id res chain seq x y z
N CYS A 1 5.33 -13.17 26.88
CA CYS A 1 5.17 -12.86 25.45
C CYS A 1 5.76 -11.50 25.04
N SER A 2 5.74 -10.48 25.92
CA SER A 2 6.26 -9.14 25.61
C SER A 2 7.79 -9.08 25.46
N VAL A 3 8.54 -9.82 26.27
CA VAL A 3 10.02 -9.80 26.27
C VAL A 3 10.64 -10.37 24.98
N ARG A 4 10.05 -11.39 24.37
CA ARG A 4 10.52 -11.91 23.08
C ARG A 4 10.29 -10.92 21.92
N ARG A 5 9.14 -10.24 21.88
CA ARG A 5 8.88 -9.19 20.87
C ARG A 5 9.82 -8.00 21.01
N GLN A 6 10.10 -7.56 22.25
CA GLN A 6 11.07 -6.49 22.50
C GLN A 6 12.49 -6.86 22.05
N ARG A 7 12.95 -8.09 22.30
CA ARG A 7 14.28 -8.55 21.85
C ARG A 7 14.40 -8.57 20.32
N GLN A 8 13.38 -9.02 19.61
CA GLN A 8 13.38 -9.02 18.14
C GLN A 8 13.34 -7.60 17.55
N MET A 9 12.59 -6.68 18.15
CA MET A 9 12.63 -5.26 17.77
C MET A 9 14.00 -4.64 18.00
N CYS A 10 14.66 -4.95 19.13
CA CYS A 10 16.00 -4.45 19.45
C CYS A 10 17.06 -4.94 18.46
N ILE A 11 17.01 -6.19 17.99
CA ILE A 11 17.97 -6.71 17.00
C ILE A 11 17.83 -5.96 15.70
N ARG A 12 16.61 -5.84 15.17
CA ARG A 12 16.32 -5.12 13.92
C ARG A 12 16.75 -3.66 13.96
N ASP A 13 16.49 -2.98 15.07
CA ASP A 13 16.87 -1.58 15.26
C ASP A 13 18.40 -1.46 15.40
N ARG A 14 19.07 -2.37 16.11
CA ARG A 14 20.52 -2.38 16.30
C ARG A 14 21.28 -2.60 14.98
N LEU A 15 20.81 -3.51 14.14
CA LEU A 15 21.43 -3.77 12.82
C LEU A 15 21.51 -2.52 11.93
N CYS A 16 20.54 -1.62 12.07
CA CYS A 16 20.52 -0.37 11.28
C CYS A 16 21.29 0.79 11.94
N VAL A 17 21.58 0.71 13.26
CA VAL A 17 22.26 1.79 14.00
C VAL A 17 23.67 2.00 13.49
N ASP A 18 24.43 0.94 13.31
CA ASP A 18 25.85 1.01 12.92
C ASP A 18 26.04 1.40 11.46
N SER A 19 25.01 1.18 10.63
CA SER A 19 25.08 1.36 9.17
C SER A 19 24.48 2.66 8.66
N PHE A 20 23.56 3.27 9.43
CA PHE A 20 22.84 4.49 9.04
C PHE A 20 22.88 5.56 10.14
N LYS A 21 23.52 6.69 9.85
CA LYS A 21 23.70 7.79 10.83
C LYS A 21 22.39 8.51 11.18
N ASN A 22 21.48 8.65 10.21
CA ASN A 22 20.24 9.42 10.36
C ASN A 22 19.11 8.58 10.98
N ALA A 23 18.49 9.05 12.06
CA ALA A 23 17.41 8.36 12.77
C ALA A 23 16.17 8.08 11.87
N LYS A 24 15.80 9.02 10.99
CA LYS A 24 14.69 8.83 10.03
C LYS A 24 15.01 7.74 9.02
N GLN A 25 16.25 7.69 8.51
CA GLN A 25 16.69 6.63 7.61
C GLN A 25 16.67 5.27 8.30
N ARG A 26 17.16 5.18 9.55
CA ARG A 26 17.10 3.93 10.33
C ARG A 26 15.68 3.40 10.46
N ALA A 27 14.72 4.28 10.74
CA ALA A 27 13.31 3.89 10.86
C ALA A 27 12.72 3.31 9.55
N LEU A 28 13.15 3.82 8.41
CA LEU A 28 12.71 3.33 7.09
C LEU A 28 13.43 2.02 6.71
N PHE A 29 14.75 1.99 6.83
CA PHE A 29 15.56 0.85 6.36
C PHE A 29 15.45 -0.40 7.22
N LYS A 30 15.03 -0.30 8.48
CA LYS A 30 14.80 -1.48 9.33
C LYS A 30 13.79 -2.48 8.75
N ASN A 31 12.81 -2.01 7.99
CA ASN A 31 11.84 -2.89 7.33
C ASN A 31 12.48 -3.59 6.11
N ILE A 32 13.33 -2.90 5.38
CA ILE A 32 14.08 -3.49 4.26
C ILE A 32 15.09 -4.53 4.76
N ALA A 33 15.80 -4.24 5.87
CA ALA A 33 16.68 -5.22 6.51
C ALA A 33 15.90 -6.47 6.97
N TYR A 34 14.67 -6.31 7.43
CA TYR A 34 13.81 -7.45 7.77
C TYR A 34 13.47 -8.30 6.55
N VAL A 35 13.14 -7.67 5.41
CA VAL A 35 12.90 -8.39 4.15
C VAL A 35 14.18 -9.14 3.71
N GLY A 36 15.34 -8.50 3.82
CA GLY A 36 16.63 -9.13 3.55
C GLY A 36 16.89 -10.37 4.44
N ALA A 37 16.51 -10.29 5.72
CA ALA A 37 16.63 -11.42 6.63
C ALA A 37 15.70 -12.60 6.26
N LEU A 38 14.53 -12.32 5.68
CA LEU A 38 13.61 -13.37 5.23
C LEU A 38 14.13 -14.13 4.00
N SER A 39 14.99 -13.53 3.18
CA SER A 39 15.43 -14.16 1.94
C SER A 39 16.12 -15.52 2.15
N PRO A 40 17.14 -15.67 3.01
CA PRO A 40 17.74 -16.99 3.25
C PRO A 40 16.86 -17.91 4.09
N LEU A 41 16.01 -17.37 4.98
CA LEU A 41 15.12 -18.16 5.82
C LEU A 41 14.06 -18.90 5.02
N LEU A 42 13.54 -18.27 3.96
CA LEU A 42 12.44 -18.76 3.12
C LEU A 42 12.88 -19.13 1.69
N GLU A 43 14.19 -19.15 1.43
CA GLU A 43 14.77 -19.40 0.10
C GLU A 43 14.21 -18.50 -1.01
N ILE A 44 13.96 -17.23 -0.68
CA ILE A 44 13.52 -16.24 -1.67
C ILE A 44 14.70 -15.88 -2.58
N GLU A 45 14.50 -15.89 -3.89
CA GLU A 45 15.50 -15.48 -4.88
C GLU A 45 15.92 -14.02 -4.61
N TYR A 46 17.19 -13.83 -4.28
CA TYR A 46 17.70 -12.51 -3.87
C TYR A 46 17.65 -11.48 -5.01
N GLU A 47 17.90 -11.90 -6.23
CA GLU A 47 17.87 -11.06 -7.44
C GLU A 47 16.48 -10.46 -7.68
N VAL A 48 15.42 -11.17 -7.28
CA VAL A 48 14.04 -10.65 -7.36
C VAL A 48 13.86 -9.45 -6.43
N LEU A 49 14.41 -9.51 -5.21
CA LEU A 49 14.32 -8.42 -4.25
C LEU A 49 15.10 -7.18 -4.73
N GLU A 50 16.28 -7.37 -5.32
CA GLU A 50 17.06 -6.28 -5.92
C GLU A 50 16.33 -5.64 -7.10
N THR A 51 15.70 -6.45 -7.95
CA THR A 51 14.92 -5.98 -9.10
C THR A 51 13.73 -5.14 -8.63
N ILE A 52 12.96 -5.63 -7.66
CA ILE A 52 11.80 -4.91 -7.09
C ILE A 52 12.23 -3.56 -6.50
N ILE A 53 13.34 -3.52 -5.74
CA ILE A 53 13.87 -2.26 -5.20
C ILE A 53 14.24 -1.31 -6.34
N SER A 54 14.93 -1.80 -7.35
CA SER A 54 15.38 -0.98 -8.49
C SER A 54 14.18 -0.40 -9.26
N GLU A 55 13.15 -1.20 -9.52
CA GLU A 55 11.91 -0.78 -10.18
C GLU A 55 11.12 0.25 -9.35
N GLN A 56 11.01 0.01 -8.04
CA GLN A 56 10.27 0.90 -7.14
C GLN A 56 10.90 2.30 -7.05
N PHE A 57 12.22 2.37 -7.12
CA PHE A 57 12.96 3.63 -6.99
C PHE A 57 13.51 4.18 -8.31
N VAL A 58 13.00 3.77 -9.48
CA VAL A 58 13.37 4.31 -10.78
C VAL A 58 13.34 5.85 -10.82
N LYS A 59 12.32 6.46 -10.22
CA LYS A 59 12.19 7.93 -10.15
C LYS A 59 13.13 8.60 -9.14
N LYS A 60 13.80 7.84 -8.27
CA LYS A 60 14.72 8.33 -7.23
C LYS A 60 15.92 7.39 -7.08
N PRO A 61 16.82 7.32 -8.07
CA PRO A 61 17.93 6.35 -8.11
C PRO A 61 18.85 6.40 -6.88
N THR A 62 18.98 7.57 -6.25
CA THR A 62 19.80 7.77 -5.04
C THR A 62 19.32 6.95 -3.83
N LEU A 63 18.10 6.42 -3.86
CA LEU A 63 17.56 5.57 -2.81
C LEU A 63 17.82 4.07 -3.06
N ILE A 64 18.22 3.66 -4.26
CA ILE A 64 18.41 2.23 -4.60
C ILE A 64 19.55 1.65 -3.76
N GLU A 65 20.73 2.24 -3.82
CA GLU A 65 21.92 1.73 -3.12
C GLU A 65 21.72 1.62 -1.59
N PRO A 66 21.18 2.63 -0.87
CA PRO A 66 20.90 2.50 0.55
C PRO A 66 19.89 1.39 0.90
N ASN A 67 18.90 1.14 0.05
CA ASN A 67 17.92 0.06 0.26
C ASN A 67 18.56 -1.31 0.03
N ILE A 68 19.38 -1.48 -1.01
CA ILE A 68 20.15 -2.71 -1.25
C ILE A 68 21.11 -2.97 -0.10
N LYS A 69 21.79 -1.94 0.41
CA LYS A 69 22.64 -2.06 1.59
C LYS A 69 21.86 -2.56 2.81
N ALA A 70 20.68 -2.01 3.05
CA ALA A 70 19.82 -2.45 4.15
C ALA A 70 19.37 -3.91 3.97
N LEU A 71 19.02 -4.30 2.74
CA LEU A 71 18.67 -5.67 2.39
C LEU A 71 19.82 -6.64 2.74
N ASN A 72 21.04 -6.29 2.34
CA ASN A 72 22.26 -7.09 2.62
C ASN A 72 22.53 -7.23 4.10
N ILE A 73 22.39 -6.17 4.88
CA ILE A 73 22.58 -6.20 6.34
C ILE A 73 21.69 -7.27 7.00
N GLY A 74 20.42 -7.32 6.61
CA GLY A 74 19.49 -8.31 7.13
C GLY A 74 19.83 -9.74 6.70
N ARG A 75 20.15 -9.94 5.42
CA ARG A 75 20.58 -11.22 4.86
C ARG A 75 21.84 -11.76 5.56
N ASP A 76 22.88 -10.95 5.64
CA ASP A 76 24.16 -11.32 6.23
C ASP A 76 24.04 -11.67 7.71
N TYR A 77 23.14 -10.98 8.43
CA TYR A 77 22.86 -11.30 9.82
C TYR A 77 22.32 -12.73 9.96
N VAL A 78 21.37 -13.12 9.13
CA VAL A 78 20.79 -14.46 9.16
C VAL A 78 21.85 -15.52 8.79
N LEU A 79 22.58 -15.30 7.70
CA LEU A 79 23.59 -16.21 7.22
C LEU A 79 24.70 -16.48 8.28
N LYS A 80 24.98 -15.49 9.13
CA LYS A 80 26.01 -15.59 10.18
C LYS A 80 25.51 -16.12 11.52
N ASN A 81 24.24 -15.87 11.86
CA ASN A 81 23.79 -16.02 13.26
C ASN A 81 22.60 -16.96 13.46
N LEU A 82 21.90 -17.36 12.40
CA LEU A 82 20.68 -18.15 12.52
C LEU A 82 20.76 -19.43 11.66
N PRO A 83 20.11 -20.52 12.11
CA PRO A 83 19.92 -21.69 11.25
C PRO A 83 18.98 -21.33 10.08
N TYR A 84 19.34 -21.74 8.89
CA TYR A 84 18.55 -21.59 7.67
C TYR A 84 18.75 -22.79 6.73
N PRO A 85 17.79 -23.10 5.84
CA PRO A 85 16.42 -22.57 5.74
C PRO A 85 15.50 -23.09 6.85
N LEU A 86 14.32 -22.44 7.01
CA LEU A 86 13.32 -22.85 8.01
C LEU A 86 12.48 -24.08 7.60
N GLY A 87 12.75 -24.68 6.45
CA GLY A 87 11.92 -25.76 5.90
C GLY A 87 10.61 -25.29 5.24
N ILE A 88 10.37 -23.99 5.20
CA ILE A 88 9.30 -23.35 4.42
C ILE A 88 9.97 -22.55 3.32
N THR A 89 9.60 -22.81 2.06
CA THR A 89 10.21 -22.17 0.91
C THR A 89 9.20 -21.38 0.09
N VAL A 90 9.61 -20.22 -0.42
CA VAL A 90 8.84 -19.44 -1.38
C VAL A 90 9.44 -19.69 -2.76
N LYS A 91 8.68 -20.40 -3.61
CA LYS A 91 9.10 -20.73 -4.97
C LYS A 91 8.31 -19.92 -5.98
N ARG A 92 8.99 -19.55 -7.05
CA ARG A 92 8.33 -18.93 -8.20
C ARG A 92 7.42 -19.97 -8.88
N GLU A 93 6.15 -19.62 -9.09
CA GLU A 93 5.20 -20.44 -9.84
C GLU A 93 4.53 -19.60 -10.93
N ASP A 94 4.55 -20.09 -12.16
CA ASP A 94 3.91 -19.44 -13.31
C ASP A 94 2.46 -19.96 -13.49
N LYS A 95 1.66 -19.86 -12.44
CA LYS A 95 0.25 -20.27 -12.47
C LYS A 95 -0.73 -19.12 -12.78
N LEU A 96 -0.22 -17.89 -12.96
CA LEU A 96 -1.04 -16.69 -13.10
C LEU A 96 -1.04 -16.09 -14.51
N LYS A 97 -0.59 -16.81 -15.54
CA LYS A 97 -0.42 -16.31 -16.92
C LYS A 97 -1.59 -15.48 -17.45
N ASN A 98 -2.81 -15.91 -17.14
CA ASN A 98 -4.05 -15.24 -17.60
C ASN A 98 -4.85 -14.61 -16.46
N LYS A 99 -4.21 -14.32 -15.31
CA LYS A 99 -4.84 -13.73 -14.13
C LYS A 99 -4.04 -12.52 -13.66
N ILE A 100 -4.72 -11.63 -13.00
CA ILE A 100 -4.10 -10.49 -12.30
C ILE A 100 -4.24 -10.67 -10.80
N LEU A 101 -3.25 -10.23 -10.05
CA LEU A 101 -3.37 -10.06 -8.61
C LEU A 101 -3.89 -8.64 -8.35
N VAL A 102 -5.07 -8.55 -7.78
CA VAL A 102 -5.71 -7.27 -7.46
C VAL A 102 -6.28 -7.33 -6.05
N SER A 103 -6.14 -6.26 -5.28
CA SER A 103 -6.78 -6.16 -3.98
C SER A 103 -8.30 -5.93 -4.14
N GLY A 104 -9.09 -6.36 -3.15
CA GLY A 104 -10.55 -6.11 -3.17
C GLY A 104 -10.87 -4.61 -3.30
N ASN A 105 -10.14 -3.75 -2.62
CA ASN A 105 -10.33 -2.30 -2.66
C ASN A 105 -10.00 -1.70 -4.04
N ASP A 106 -8.90 -2.12 -4.67
CA ASP A 106 -8.59 -1.75 -6.05
C ASP A 106 -9.69 -2.22 -7.03
N ALA A 107 -10.19 -3.45 -6.84
CA ALA A 107 -11.28 -3.99 -7.65
C ALA A 107 -12.57 -3.19 -7.45
N CYS A 108 -12.90 -2.77 -6.23
CA CYS A 108 -14.02 -1.88 -5.94
C CYS A 108 -13.87 -0.52 -6.64
N GLY A 109 -12.70 0.11 -6.56
CA GLY A 109 -12.42 1.36 -7.25
C GLY A 109 -12.57 1.24 -8.76
N LEU A 110 -12.05 0.17 -9.36
CA LEU A 110 -12.23 -0.12 -10.77
C LEU A 110 -13.71 -0.37 -11.12
N GLY A 111 -14.41 -1.16 -10.31
CA GLY A 111 -15.84 -1.44 -10.46
C GLY A 111 -16.68 -0.17 -10.40
N ALA A 112 -16.38 0.78 -9.54
CA ALA A 112 -17.03 2.07 -9.47
C ALA A 112 -16.88 2.86 -10.79
N VAL A 113 -15.68 2.89 -11.38
CA VAL A 113 -15.43 3.51 -12.68
C VAL A 113 -16.25 2.85 -13.80
N TYR A 114 -16.24 1.52 -13.88
CA TYR A 114 -17.05 0.79 -14.86
C TYR A 114 -18.54 0.91 -14.61
N GLY A 115 -18.96 0.99 -13.34
CA GLY A 115 -20.33 1.26 -12.92
C GLY A 115 -20.83 2.67 -13.24
N GLY A 116 -19.96 3.53 -13.78
CA GLY A 116 -20.31 4.88 -14.21
C GLY A 116 -20.17 5.94 -13.12
N ALA A 117 -19.50 5.65 -11.99
CA ALA A 117 -19.25 6.66 -10.96
C ALA A 117 -18.41 7.82 -11.52
N THR A 118 -18.86 9.03 -11.19
CA THR A 118 -18.19 10.29 -11.57
C THR A 118 -17.81 11.12 -10.36
N PHE A 119 -18.28 10.74 -9.17
CA PHE A 119 -18.03 11.47 -7.94
C PHE A 119 -17.67 10.51 -6.81
N CYS A 120 -16.57 10.78 -6.10
CA CYS A 120 -16.18 10.09 -4.89
C CYS A 120 -15.87 11.13 -3.81
N SER A 121 -16.57 11.07 -2.69
CA SER A 121 -16.20 11.81 -1.49
C SER A 121 -15.77 10.83 -0.41
N TRP A 122 -14.71 11.14 0.34
CA TRP A 122 -14.16 10.20 1.29
C TRP A 122 -13.44 10.92 2.44
N TYR A 123 -13.34 10.24 3.58
CA TYR A 123 -12.53 10.66 4.70
C TYR A 123 -11.48 9.58 5.02
N PRO A 124 -10.21 9.96 5.27
CA PRO A 124 -9.13 8.99 5.43
C PRO A 124 -9.33 8.07 6.63
N ILE A 125 -9.59 6.80 6.36
CA ILE A 125 -9.66 5.75 7.37
C ILE A 125 -9.22 4.41 6.80
N THR A 126 -8.29 3.75 7.47
CA THR A 126 -7.83 2.40 7.07
C THR A 126 -8.89 1.35 7.41
N PRO A 127 -9.21 0.41 6.50
CA PRO A 127 -8.58 0.17 5.19
C PRO A 127 -9.28 0.82 3.99
N SER A 128 -10.33 1.60 4.16
CA SER A 128 -11.22 2.05 3.08
C SER A 128 -10.62 3.14 2.18
N THR A 129 -9.65 3.91 2.65
CA THR A 129 -8.95 4.93 1.83
C THR A 129 -8.47 4.39 0.50
N SER A 130 -7.99 3.16 0.47
CA SER A 130 -7.51 2.53 -0.77
C SER A 130 -8.60 2.24 -1.81
N VAL A 131 -9.90 2.30 -1.45
CA VAL A 131 -11.00 2.27 -2.43
C VAL A 131 -11.04 3.58 -3.20
N ALA A 132 -10.95 4.72 -2.49
CA ALA A 132 -10.91 6.05 -3.10
C ALA A 132 -9.66 6.23 -3.97
N GLU A 133 -8.49 5.82 -3.47
CA GLU A 133 -7.23 5.82 -4.24
C GLU A 133 -7.33 4.94 -5.49
N GLY A 134 -7.95 3.76 -5.37
CA GLY A 134 -8.23 2.89 -6.51
C GLY A 134 -9.16 3.56 -7.54
N PHE A 135 -10.22 4.22 -7.07
CA PHE A 135 -11.10 4.99 -7.95
C PHE A 135 -10.33 6.10 -8.68
N GLU A 136 -9.56 6.92 -7.98
CA GLU A 136 -8.75 7.99 -8.58
C GLU A 136 -7.79 7.45 -9.65
N LYS A 137 -7.05 6.39 -9.32
CA LYS A 137 -6.11 5.73 -10.23
C LYS A 137 -6.77 5.30 -11.55
N TYR A 138 -7.94 4.68 -11.48
CA TYR A 138 -8.64 4.18 -12.66
C TYR A 138 -9.45 5.28 -13.35
N ALA A 139 -10.04 6.21 -12.62
CA ALA A 139 -10.75 7.36 -13.21
C ALA A 139 -9.78 8.26 -13.99
N ALA A 140 -8.58 8.50 -13.48
CA ALA A 140 -7.54 9.23 -14.21
C ALA A 140 -7.12 8.56 -15.53
N LYS A 141 -7.37 7.26 -15.67
CA LYS A 141 -7.08 6.53 -16.92
C LYS A 141 -8.29 6.44 -17.87
N TYR A 142 -9.50 6.30 -17.34
CA TYR A 142 -10.68 5.94 -18.12
C TYR A 142 -11.78 7.01 -18.14
N ARG A 143 -11.62 8.08 -17.35
CA ARG A 143 -12.59 9.19 -17.22
C ARG A 143 -11.99 10.53 -17.61
N ILE A 144 -11.21 10.54 -18.68
CA ILE A 144 -10.73 11.76 -19.32
C ILE A 144 -11.58 11.99 -20.57
N ASP A 145 -12.09 13.19 -20.73
CA ASP A 145 -12.79 13.62 -21.93
C ASP A 145 -11.79 13.66 -23.12
N PRO A 146 -11.99 12.85 -24.15
CA PRO A 146 -11.05 12.76 -25.26
C PRO A 146 -10.97 14.03 -26.10
N GLN A 147 -11.98 14.91 -26.05
CA GLN A 147 -12.01 16.15 -26.83
C GLN A 147 -11.34 17.30 -26.09
N THR A 148 -11.57 17.40 -24.78
CA THR A 148 -11.08 18.53 -23.97
C THR A 148 -9.85 18.20 -23.15
N GLY A 149 -9.51 16.94 -22.97
CA GLY A 149 -8.45 16.47 -22.08
C GLY A 149 -8.75 16.67 -20.59
N LYS A 150 -9.97 17.10 -20.24
CA LYS A 150 -10.37 17.36 -18.85
C LYS A 150 -10.86 16.09 -18.17
N ASN A 151 -10.67 16.03 -16.85
CA ASN A 151 -11.22 14.96 -16.03
C ASN A 151 -12.75 15.02 -16.00
N ASN A 152 -13.41 13.91 -16.34
CA ASN A 152 -14.85 13.72 -16.20
C ASN A 152 -15.16 12.93 -14.92
N TYR A 153 -14.50 13.30 -13.83
CA TYR A 153 -14.71 12.77 -12.48
C TYR A 153 -14.19 13.77 -11.45
N ILE A 154 -14.67 13.62 -10.22
CA ILE A 154 -14.23 14.39 -9.07
C ILE A 154 -13.98 13.40 -7.90
N SER A 155 -12.86 13.53 -7.23
CA SER A 155 -12.58 12.89 -5.95
C SER A 155 -12.28 13.98 -4.93
N VAL A 156 -12.97 13.95 -3.80
CA VAL A 156 -12.86 14.98 -2.75
C VAL A 156 -12.64 14.33 -1.39
N GLN A 157 -11.58 14.76 -0.71
CA GLN A 157 -11.42 14.45 0.69
C GLN A 157 -12.30 15.39 1.51
N ALA A 158 -13.23 14.82 2.27
CA ALA A 158 -14.14 15.54 3.15
C ALA A 158 -13.49 15.85 4.50
N GLU A 159 -14.12 16.71 5.28
CA GLU A 159 -13.70 17.07 6.64
C GLU A 159 -13.91 15.91 7.64
N ASP A 160 -14.97 15.14 7.44
CA ASP A 160 -15.32 13.97 8.23
C ASP A 160 -16.18 12.99 7.41
N GLU A 161 -16.57 11.87 8.03
CA GLU A 161 -17.38 10.85 7.38
C GLU A 161 -18.80 11.34 7.07
N LEU A 162 -19.40 12.18 7.93
CA LEU A 162 -20.75 12.73 7.73
C LEU A 162 -20.76 13.68 6.52
N ALA A 163 -19.76 14.55 6.43
CA ALA A 163 -19.58 15.42 5.27
C ALA A 163 -19.39 14.61 3.99
N ALA A 164 -18.60 13.52 4.05
CA ALA A 164 -18.39 12.65 2.89
C ALA A 164 -19.71 12.05 2.37
N VAL A 165 -20.58 11.55 3.24
CA VAL A 165 -21.90 11.03 2.86
C VAL A 165 -22.79 12.15 2.33
N GLY A 166 -22.85 13.30 3.01
CA GLY A 166 -23.63 14.45 2.55
C GLY A 166 -23.25 14.91 1.16
N MET A 167 -21.95 14.98 0.86
CA MET A 167 -21.44 15.32 -0.48
C MET A 167 -21.86 14.27 -1.51
N ALA A 168 -21.77 12.97 -1.19
CA ALA A 168 -22.20 11.91 -2.11
C ALA A 168 -23.71 11.99 -2.40
N ILE A 169 -24.53 12.22 -1.38
CA ILE A 169 -25.97 12.40 -1.53
C ILE A 169 -26.27 13.62 -2.41
N GLY A 170 -25.66 14.77 -2.12
CA GLY A 170 -25.84 15.99 -2.90
C GLY A 170 -25.41 15.83 -4.36
N ALA A 171 -24.31 15.13 -4.63
CA ALA A 171 -23.88 14.82 -5.98
C ALA A 171 -24.88 13.94 -6.73
N ASN A 172 -25.40 12.88 -6.08
CA ASN A 172 -26.43 12.01 -6.67
C ASN A 172 -27.75 12.77 -6.92
N TRP A 173 -28.15 13.65 -6.02
CA TRP A 173 -29.34 14.50 -6.20
C TRP A 173 -29.25 15.35 -7.46
N ASN A 174 -28.06 15.82 -7.81
CA ASN A 174 -27.79 16.60 -9.02
C ASN A 174 -27.45 15.74 -10.25
N GLY A 175 -27.71 14.43 -10.21
CA GLY A 175 -27.57 13.54 -11.36
C GLY A 175 -26.18 12.94 -11.57
N ALA A 176 -25.22 13.22 -10.71
CA ALA A 176 -23.94 12.50 -10.71
C ALA A 176 -24.14 11.10 -10.14
N ARG A 177 -23.26 10.16 -10.48
CA ARG A 177 -23.18 8.88 -9.80
C ARG A 177 -22.06 8.96 -8.76
N GLY A 178 -22.45 9.31 -7.54
CA GLY A 178 -21.56 9.51 -6.40
C GLY A 178 -21.55 8.35 -5.45
N PHE A 179 -20.41 8.12 -4.80
CA PHE A 179 -20.26 7.16 -3.71
C PHE A 179 -19.27 7.66 -2.67
N THR A 180 -19.29 7.02 -1.51
CA THR A 180 -18.28 7.17 -0.46
C THR A 180 -17.83 5.79 0.01
N ALA A 181 -16.63 5.72 0.57
CA ALA A 181 -16.09 4.50 1.18
C ALA A 181 -15.61 4.83 2.59
N THR A 182 -15.98 3.98 3.56
CA THR A 182 -15.57 4.11 4.96
C THR A 182 -15.35 2.74 5.60
N SER A 183 -14.95 2.74 6.87
CA SER A 183 -14.83 1.53 7.69
C SER A 183 -15.76 1.60 8.90
N GLY A 184 -15.70 0.60 9.81
CA GLY A 184 -16.63 0.45 10.91
C GLY A 184 -16.95 1.72 11.71
N PRO A 185 -15.97 2.52 12.18
CA PRO A 185 -16.25 3.76 12.92
C PRO A 185 -17.08 4.77 12.13
N GLY A 186 -16.75 4.97 10.85
CA GLY A 186 -17.51 5.87 9.98
C GLY A 186 -18.93 5.36 9.70
N THR A 187 -19.12 4.03 9.55
CA THR A 187 -20.45 3.45 9.39
C THR A 187 -21.33 3.71 10.61
N VAL A 188 -20.76 3.66 11.81
CA VAL A 188 -21.48 4.02 13.04
C VAL A 188 -21.93 5.47 13.02
N SER A 189 -21.08 6.39 12.55
CA SER A 189 -21.43 7.80 12.40
C SER A 189 -22.64 8.00 11.46
N TYR A 190 -22.74 7.22 10.40
CA TYR A 190 -23.85 7.29 9.44
C TYR A 190 -25.20 6.86 10.01
N THR A 191 -25.22 5.99 11.03
CA THR A 191 -26.47 5.55 11.65
C THR A 191 -27.26 6.68 12.33
N HIS A 192 -26.61 7.82 12.58
CA HIS A 192 -27.22 9.02 13.14
C HIS A 192 -27.67 10.03 12.08
N LEU A 193 -27.36 9.80 10.80
CA LEU A 193 -27.93 10.55 9.68
C LEU A 193 -29.35 10.05 9.43
N THR A 194 -30.32 10.59 10.15
CA THR A 194 -31.72 10.44 9.79
C THR A 194 -32.05 11.45 8.70
N LEU A 195 -32.40 10.97 7.54
CA LEU A 195 -32.98 11.75 6.45
C LEU A 195 -34.44 12.05 6.75
#